data_4518e3ef0bc110fa6d9a04c5b3d53d57
#
_entry.id   4518e3ef0bc110fa6d9a04c5b3d53d57
#
_cell.length_a   1.000
_cell.length_b   1.000
_cell.length_c   1.000
_cell.angle_alpha   90.00
_cell.angle_beta   90.00
_cell.angle_gamma   90.00
#
_symmetry.space_group_name_H-M   'P 1'
#
loop_
_entity.id
_entity.type
_entity.pdbx_description
1 polymer ?
#
loop_
_entity_poly.entity_id
_entity_poly.type
_entity_poly.pdbx_seq_one_letter_code
_entity_poly.pdbx_strand_id
1 'polypeptide(L)'
;MGLILVIVRQFNLPYGYWALITAVTILGAIPFVGGVVSKANQRIWGTVAGAAVGLALFLIPPQYHWTHHLAFFGLLISTMYFTQEKYAYAALMAAITIVIVAGGGPADFEAAGWRILNVVWSAVLSILASLYVFPARATDQFIYLLESFCHQCGQFYHQHNETMSDNTFVPQNAISLSNLIEKQQGLLPHAARESGPLKPVLVSILSIEKRIHTDLETLMSTNWDSQQGKEKIGDLDGLKTAKEELASQFDALRDGLVNREVNILDSESLLLMSLKPKHQLSDDDDASDISYYGYLWLNRELARQLVHLTVAGKKLFQYR
;
A
#
# COMPACT_ATOMS: atom_id res chain seq x y z
N MET A 1 -10.01 -7.80 -22.84
CA MET A 1 -11.31 -7.33 -23.38
C MET A 1 -11.54 -7.86 -24.78
N GLY A 2 -10.69 -7.59 -25.77
CA GLY A 2 -10.87 -8.05 -27.15
C GLY A 2 -11.12 -9.55 -27.29
N LEU A 3 -10.34 -10.38 -26.56
CA LEU A 3 -10.51 -11.83 -26.57
C LEU A 3 -11.92 -12.27 -26.08
N ILE A 4 -12.43 -11.66 -25.01
CA ILE A 4 -13.78 -11.96 -24.50
C ILE A 4 -14.84 -11.61 -25.55
N LEU A 5 -14.68 -10.47 -26.21
CA LEU A 5 -15.62 -10.01 -27.26
C LEU A 5 -15.60 -10.97 -28.46
N VAL A 6 -14.42 -11.44 -28.87
CA VAL A 6 -14.28 -12.45 -29.93
C VAL A 6 -14.97 -13.76 -29.55
N ILE A 7 -14.74 -14.27 -28.32
CA ILE A 7 -15.37 -15.49 -27.82
C ILE A 7 -16.90 -15.34 -27.81
N VAL A 8 -17.42 -14.25 -27.24
CA VAL A 8 -18.88 -14.00 -27.16
C VAL A 8 -19.51 -13.98 -28.57
N ARG A 9 -18.87 -13.33 -29.53
CA ARG A 9 -19.37 -13.25 -30.91
C ARG A 9 -19.25 -14.57 -31.68
N GLN A 10 -18.10 -15.23 -31.56
CA GLN A 10 -17.84 -16.46 -32.32
C GLN A 10 -18.74 -17.61 -31.90
N PHE A 11 -19.03 -17.70 -30.59
CA PHE A 11 -19.89 -18.76 -30.04
C PHE A 11 -21.35 -18.34 -29.83
N ASN A 12 -21.75 -17.12 -30.25
CA ASN A 12 -23.08 -16.55 -30.05
C ASN A 12 -23.60 -16.76 -28.62
N LEU A 13 -22.76 -16.49 -27.62
CA LEU A 13 -23.09 -16.78 -26.23
C LEU A 13 -24.26 -15.91 -25.75
N PRO A 14 -25.37 -16.53 -25.25
CA PRO A 14 -26.48 -15.79 -24.71
C PRO A 14 -26.04 -14.90 -23.55
N TYR A 15 -26.57 -13.68 -23.50
CA TYR A 15 -26.24 -12.69 -22.46
C TYR A 15 -24.73 -12.38 -22.30
N GLY A 16 -23.93 -12.49 -23.39
CA GLY A 16 -22.47 -12.34 -23.36
C GLY A 16 -21.97 -10.99 -22.87
N TYR A 17 -22.80 -9.95 -22.84
CA TYR A 17 -22.45 -8.65 -22.25
C TYR A 17 -22.08 -8.73 -20.75
N TRP A 18 -22.59 -9.73 -20.01
CA TRP A 18 -22.19 -9.97 -18.62
C TRP A 18 -20.73 -10.36 -18.48
N ALA A 19 -20.17 -11.07 -19.45
CA ALA A 19 -18.76 -11.41 -19.48
C ALA A 19 -17.90 -10.16 -19.65
N LEU A 20 -18.27 -9.24 -20.55
CA LEU A 20 -17.58 -7.98 -20.76
C LEU A 20 -17.64 -7.09 -19.51
N ILE A 21 -18.83 -6.92 -18.93
CA ILE A 21 -19.00 -6.15 -17.67
C ILE A 21 -18.13 -6.74 -16.56
N THR A 22 -18.06 -8.08 -16.46
CA THR A 22 -17.24 -8.77 -15.48
C THR A 22 -15.77 -8.44 -15.65
N ALA A 23 -15.25 -8.52 -16.87
CA ALA A 23 -13.85 -8.22 -17.12
C ALA A 23 -13.50 -6.73 -16.86
N VAL A 24 -14.37 -5.78 -17.27
CA VAL A 24 -14.19 -4.36 -16.98
C VAL A 24 -14.13 -4.10 -15.48
N THR A 25 -15.05 -4.65 -14.73
CA THR A 25 -15.15 -4.38 -13.29
C THR A 25 -14.07 -5.07 -12.47
N ILE A 26 -13.53 -6.20 -12.94
CA ILE A 26 -12.41 -6.90 -12.28
C ILE A 26 -11.08 -6.23 -12.60
N LEU A 27 -10.78 -6.00 -13.89
CA LEU A 27 -9.49 -5.48 -14.33
C LEU A 27 -9.36 -3.97 -14.20
N GLY A 28 -10.45 -3.22 -14.35
CA GLY A 28 -10.43 -1.75 -14.36
C GLY A 28 -10.27 -1.08 -13.00
N ALA A 29 -10.55 -1.80 -11.91
CA ALA A 29 -10.57 -1.17 -10.58
C ALA A 29 -9.30 -1.37 -9.75
N ILE A 30 -8.55 -2.45 -9.98
CA ILE A 30 -7.36 -2.80 -9.21
C ILE A 30 -6.34 -3.41 -10.17
N PRO A 31 -5.17 -2.77 -10.38
CA PRO A 31 -4.18 -3.28 -11.33
C PRO A 31 -3.41 -4.50 -10.81
N PHE A 32 -3.44 -4.78 -9.50
CA PHE A 32 -2.61 -5.81 -8.88
C PHE A 32 -3.25 -7.18 -8.90
N VAL A 33 -2.45 -8.21 -9.18
CA VAL A 33 -2.88 -9.62 -9.25
C VAL A 33 -3.68 -10.06 -8.02
N GLY A 34 -3.19 -9.79 -6.82
CA GLY A 34 -3.88 -10.15 -5.56
C GLY A 34 -5.24 -9.47 -5.41
N GLY A 35 -5.37 -8.23 -5.91
CA GLY A 35 -6.64 -7.49 -5.96
C GLY A 35 -7.61 -8.07 -6.98
N VAL A 36 -7.12 -8.39 -8.19
CA VAL A 36 -7.90 -9.00 -9.28
C VAL A 36 -8.49 -10.35 -8.83
N VAL A 37 -7.66 -11.24 -8.26
CA VAL A 37 -8.11 -12.54 -7.76
C VAL A 37 -9.18 -12.40 -6.66
N SER A 38 -8.94 -11.50 -5.67
CA SER A 38 -9.91 -11.26 -4.60
C SER A 38 -11.23 -10.76 -5.14
N LYS A 39 -11.20 -9.83 -6.10
CA LYS A 39 -12.40 -9.22 -6.68
C LYS A 39 -13.17 -10.20 -7.57
N ALA A 40 -12.46 -11.01 -8.35
CA ALA A 40 -13.02 -12.07 -9.15
C ALA A 40 -13.78 -13.11 -8.29
N ASN A 41 -13.15 -13.54 -7.18
CA ASN A 41 -13.76 -14.47 -6.24
C ASN A 41 -15.02 -13.89 -5.59
N GLN A 42 -14.97 -12.65 -5.10
CA GLN A 42 -16.14 -11.97 -4.54
C GLN A 42 -17.26 -11.80 -5.57
N ARG A 43 -16.92 -11.54 -6.85
CA ARG A 43 -17.91 -11.42 -7.91
C ARG A 43 -18.60 -12.75 -8.20
N ILE A 44 -17.86 -13.85 -8.28
CA ILE A 44 -18.43 -15.19 -8.50
C ILE A 44 -19.39 -15.52 -7.35
N TRP A 45 -18.95 -15.46 -6.11
CA TRP A 45 -19.77 -15.80 -4.95
C TRP A 45 -20.97 -14.87 -4.78
N GLY A 46 -20.79 -13.56 -4.98
CA GLY A 46 -21.90 -12.60 -4.94
C GLY A 46 -22.97 -12.90 -6.02
N THR A 47 -22.53 -13.23 -7.24
CA THR A 47 -23.44 -13.56 -8.32
C THR A 47 -24.18 -14.88 -8.06
N VAL A 48 -23.47 -15.91 -7.60
CA VAL A 48 -24.08 -17.22 -7.29
C VAL A 48 -25.08 -17.09 -6.13
N ALA A 49 -24.69 -16.45 -5.04
CA ALA A 49 -25.57 -16.23 -3.89
C ALA A 49 -26.78 -15.37 -4.26
N GLY A 50 -26.58 -14.29 -5.02
CA GLY A 50 -27.64 -13.40 -5.46
C GLY A 50 -28.63 -14.11 -6.39
N ALA A 51 -28.14 -14.97 -7.31
CA ALA A 51 -29.00 -15.78 -8.19
C ALA A 51 -29.82 -16.82 -7.39
N ALA A 52 -29.17 -17.53 -6.47
CA ALA A 52 -29.85 -18.53 -5.63
C ALA A 52 -30.96 -17.88 -4.78
N VAL A 53 -30.65 -16.76 -4.12
CA VAL A 53 -31.61 -16.03 -3.27
C VAL A 53 -32.70 -15.39 -4.12
N GLY A 54 -32.37 -14.80 -5.29
CA GLY A 54 -33.33 -14.22 -6.22
C GLY A 54 -34.30 -15.25 -6.77
N LEU A 55 -33.79 -16.44 -7.13
CA LEU A 55 -34.64 -17.54 -7.57
C LEU A 55 -35.52 -18.12 -6.44
N ALA A 56 -35.00 -18.14 -5.20
CA ALA A 56 -35.78 -18.60 -4.04
C ALA A 56 -37.03 -17.73 -3.76
N LEU A 57 -37.01 -16.43 -4.17
CA LEU A 57 -38.19 -15.58 -4.05
C LEU A 57 -39.40 -16.10 -4.85
N PHE A 58 -39.15 -16.82 -5.95
CA PHE A 58 -40.23 -17.41 -6.75
C PHE A 58 -40.86 -18.66 -6.14
N LEU A 59 -40.34 -19.17 -5.02
CA LEU A 59 -41.02 -20.17 -4.20
C LEU A 59 -42.25 -19.59 -3.47
N ILE A 60 -42.36 -18.27 -3.36
CA ILE A 60 -43.52 -17.57 -2.82
C ILE A 60 -44.64 -17.64 -3.89
N PRO A 61 -45.82 -18.21 -3.58
CA PRO A 61 -46.87 -18.34 -4.56
C PRO A 61 -47.32 -16.98 -5.12
N PRO A 62 -47.67 -16.89 -6.43
CA PRO A 62 -48.00 -15.62 -7.11
C PRO A 62 -49.17 -14.83 -6.48
N GLN A 63 -50.04 -15.53 -5.74
CA GLN A 63 -51.18 -14.93 -5.05
C GLN A 63 -50.76 -13.98 -3.89
N TYR A 64 -49.52 -14.14 -3.38
CA TYR A 64 -49.03 -13.32 -2.28
C TYR A 64 -48.07 -12.21 -2.78
N HIS A 65 -48.54 -11.35 -3.68
CA HIS A 65 -47.71 -10.26 -4.26
C HIS A 65 -47.04 -9.36 -3.24
N TRP A 66 -47.76 -8.97 -2.19
CA TRP A 66 -47.22 -8.11 -1.14
C TRP A 66 -46.07 -8.79 -0.36
N THR A 67 -46.22 -10.07 -0.05
CA THR A 67 -45.20 -10.85 0.64
C THR A 67 -43.94 -10.98 -0.22
N HIS A 68 -44.12 -11.19 -1.55
CA HIS A 68 -42.99 -11.22 -2.49
C HIS A 68 -42.24 -9.89 -2.53
N HIS A 69 -42.96 -8.76 -2.62
CA HIS A 69 -42.32 -7.43 -2.64
C HIS A 69 -41.63 -7.11 -1.29
N LEU A 70 -42.24 -7.40 -0.14
CA LEU A 70 -41.63 -7.22 1.17
C LEU A 70 -40.37 -8.05 1.31
N ALA A 71 -40.40 -9.32 0.89
CA ALA A 71 -39.21 -10.18 0.92
C ALA A 71 -38.12 -9.67 -0.01
N PHE A 72 -38.45 -9.23 -1.23
CA PHE A 72 -37.53 -8.66 -2.20
C PHE A 72 -36.83 -7.41 -1.63
N PHE A 73 -37.58 -6.43 -1.10
CA PHE A 73 -36.99 -5.23 -0.52
C PHE A 73 -36.21 -5.53 0.76
N GLY A 74 -36.68 -6.45 1.60
CA GLY A 74 -35.97 -6.90 2.79
C GLY A 74 -34.59 -7.51 2.46
N LEU A 75 -34.51 -8.32 1.39
CA LEU A 75 -33.26 -8.88 0.91
C LEU A 75 -32.34 -7.83 0.33
N LEU A 76 -32.85 -6.84 -0.42
CA LEU A 76 -32.03 -5.73 -0.92
C LEU A 76 -31.47 -4.89 0.22
N ILE A 77 -32.28 -4.55 1.23
CA ILE A 77 -31.80 -3.79 2.40
C ILE A 77 -30.72 -4.59 3.14
N SER A 78 -30.93 -5.88 3.33
CA SER A 78 -29.95 -6.76 3.99
C SER A 78 -28.64 -6.83 3.20
N THR A 79 -28.70 -7.04 1.89
CA THR A 79 -27.49 -7.07 1.06
C THR A 79 -26.77 -5.73 1.03
N MET A 80 -27.49 -4.60 1.01
CA MET A 80 -26.92 -3.27 1.10
C MET A 80 -26.26 -2.99 2.45
N TYR A 81 -26.81 -3.48 3.56
CA TYR A 81 -26.15 -3.40 4.85
C TYR A 81 -24.78 -4.09 4.84
N PHE A 82 -24.68 -5.29 4.25
CA PHE A 82 -23.42 -6.02 4.14
C PHE A 82 -22.39 -5.37 3.20
N THR A 83 -22.74 -4.33 2.42
CA THR A 83 -21.75 -3.59 1.61
C THR A 83 -20.79 -2.74 2.44
N GLN A 84 -21.02 -2.58 3.72
CA GLN A 84 -20.12 -1.88 4.63
C GLN A 84 -19.08 -2.81 5.28
N GLU A 85 -19.23 -4.12 5.09
CA GLU A 85 -18.41 -5.16 5.69
C GLU A 85 -17.23 -5.60 4.79
N LYS A 86 -16.43 -6.52 5.30
CA LYS A 86 -15.24 -7.08 4.63
C LYS A 86 -15.50 -7.59 3.20
N TYR A 87 -16.71 -8.05 2.92
CA TYR A 87 -17.13 -8.62 1.62
C TYR A 87 -18.07 -7.67 0.85
N ALA A 88 -17.89 -6.39 1.01
CA ALA A 88 -18.70 -5.32 0.42
C ALA A 88 -19.01 -5.54 -1.07
N TYR A 89 -18.00 -5.91 -1.85
CA TYR A 89 -18.16 -6.12 -3.29
C TYR A 89 -19.00 -7.36 -3.60
N ALA A 90 -18.90 -8.45 -2.84
CA ALA A 90 -19.73 -9.63 -3.00
C ALA A 90 -21.20 -9.32 -2.68
N ALA A 91 -21.46 -8.57 -1.61
CA ALA A 91 -22.81 -8.15 -1.24
C ALA A 91 -23.43 -7.25 -2.31
N LEU A 92 -22.67 -6.30 -2.86
CA LEU A 92 -23.12 -5.45 -3.98
C LEU A 92 -23.47 -6.29 -5.22
N MET A 93 -22.64 -7.28 -5.57
CA MET A 93 -22.91 -8.18 -6.70
C MET A 93 -24.12 -9.07 -6.47
N ALA A 94 -24.35 -9.51 -5.22
CA ALA A 94 -25.54 -10.24 -4.85
C ALA A 94 -26.81 -9.37 -5.00
N ALA A 95 -26.79 -8.14 -4.50
CA ALA A 95 -27.91 -7.20 -4.64
C ALA A 95 -28.27 -6.95 -6.12
N ILE A 96 -27.27 -6.64 -6.95
CA ILE A 96 -27.47 -6.43 -8.40
C ILE A 96 -28.07 -7.69 -9.05
N THR A 97 -27.61 -8.88 -8.63
CA THR A 97 -28.10 -10.14 -9.21
C THR A 97 -29.52 -10.43 -8.76
N ILE A 98 -29.88 -10.18 -7.48
CA ILE A 98 -31.26 -10.29 -6.99
C ILE A 98 -32.20 -9.39 -7.81
N VAL A 99 -31.81 -8.12 -8.04
CA VAL A 99 -32.61 -7.18 -8.84
C VAL A 99 -32.83 -7.69 -10.27
N ILE A 100 -31.81 -8.26 -10.89
CA ILE A 100 -31.92 -8.74 -12.29
C ILE A 100 -32.73 -10.01 -12.37
N VAL A 101 -32.58 -10.94 -11.39
CA VAL A 101 -33.30 -12.24 -11.42
C VAL A 101 -34.75 -12.11 -10.95
N ALA A 102 -35.01 -11.30 -9.92
CA ALA A 102 -36.32 -11.23 -9.28
C ALA A 102 -37.07 -9.91 -9.48
N GLY A 103 -36.45 -8.89 -10.05
CA GLY A 103 -37.05 -7.55 -10.21
C GLY A 103 -37.84 -7.33 -11.51
N GLY A 104 -37.72 -8.19 -12.50
CA GLY A 104 -38.19 -7.97 -13.88
C GLY A 104 -39.31 -8.85 -14.44
N GLY A 105 -39.98 -9.63 -13.62
CA GLY A 105 -41.06 -10.48 -14.13
C GLY A 105 -41.01 -11.96 -13.69
N PRO A 106 -41.51 -12.92 -14.48
CA PRO A 106 -41.50 -14.33 -14.11
C PRO A 106 -40.07 -14.87 -14.01
N ALA A 107 -39.91 -15.97 -13.22
CA ALA A 107 -38.61 -16.59 -13.00
C ALA A 107 -37.93 -17.00 -14.31
N ASP A 108 -36.79 -16.42 -14.60
CA ASP A 108 -35.96 -16.77 -15.76
C ASP A 108 -34.71 -17.53 -15.28
N PHE A 109 -34.86 -18.86 -15.13
CA PHE A 109 -33.79 -19.76 -14.73
C PHE A 109 -32.68 -19.83 -15.77
N GLU A 110 -33.01 -19.67 -17.05
CA GLU A 110 -32.03 -19.69 -18.13
C GLU A 110 -31.15 -18.47 -18.09
N ALA A 111 -31.72 -17.28 -17.98
CA ALA A 111 -30.97 -16.04 -17.85
C ALA A 111 -30.09 -16.03 -16.58
N ALA A 112 -30.59 -16.51 -15.45
CA ALA A 112 -29.82 -16.65 -14.22
C ALA A 112 -28.63 -17.62 -14.38
N GLY A 113 -28.83 -18.75 -15.02
CA GLY A 113 -27.78 -19.74 -15.33
C GLY A 113 -26.71 -19.18 -16.27
N TRP A 114 -27.11 -18.56 -17.37
CA TRP A 114 -26.18 -17.91 -18.31
C TRP A 114 -25.42 -16.78 -17.67
N ARG A 115 -26.05 -16.03 -16.75
CA ARG A 115 -25.35 -14.97 -16.00
C ARG A 115 -24.21 -15.53 -15.14
N ILE A 116 -24.48 -16.59 -14.35
CA ILE A 116 -23.46 -17.26 -13.54
C ILE A 116 -22.32 -17.76 -14.43
N LEU A 117 -22.66 -18.48 -15.50
CA LEU A 117 -21.66 -19.03 -16.44
C LEU A 117 -20.78 -17.92 -17.03
N ASN A 118 -21.38 -16.84 -17.56
CA ASN A 118 -20.66 -15.73 -18.17
C ASN A 118 -19.76 -15.00 -17.15
N VAL A 119 -20.19 -14.87 -15.90
CA VAL A 119 -19.36 -14.29 -14.82
C VAL A 119 -18.20 -15.20 -14.48
N VAL A 120 -18.40 -16.50 -14.35
CA VAL A 120 -17.36 -17.46 -13.95
C VAL A 120 -16.24 -17.54 -14.99
N TRP A 121 -16.57 -17.85 -16.26
CA TRP A 121 -15.52 -18.00 -17.28
C TRP A 121 -14.78 -16.69 -17.55
N SER A 122 -15.49 -15.56 -17.54
CA SER A 122 -14.88 -14.26 -17.75
C SER A 122 -13.99 -13.84 -16.55
N ALA A 123 -14.37 -14.18 -15.32
CA ALA A 123 -13.55 -13.96 -14.14
C ALA A 123 -12.27 -14.80 -14.20
N VAL A 124 -12.36 -16.09 -14.59
CA VAL A 124 -11.19 -16.95 -14.78
C VAL A 124 -10.27 -16.38 -15.86
N LEU A 125 -10.80 -15.95 -17.00
CA LEU A 125 -10.01 -15.37 -18.08
C LEU A 125 -9.35 -14.05 -17.64
N SER A 126 -10.04 -13.24 -16.83
CA SER A 126 -9.47 -12.01 -16.26
C SER A 126 -8.32 -12.29 -15.30
N ILE A 127 -8.43 -13.34 -14.47
CA ILE A 127 -7.33 -13.80 -13.59
C ILE A 127 -6.14 -14.24 -14.44
N LEU A 128 -6.36 -15.09 -15.45
CA LEU A 128 -5.29 -15.55 -16.34
C LEU A 128 -4.61 -14.39 -17.07
N ALA A 129 -5.39 -13.43 -17.57
CA ALA A 129 -4.83 -12.23 -18.19
C ALA A 129 -3.98 -11.40 -17.22
N SER A 130 -4.40 -11.25 -15.97
CA SER A 130 -3.65 -10.53 -14.93
C SER A 130 -2.37 -11.26 -14.53
N LEU A 131 -2.37 -12.61 -14.54
CA LEU A 131 -1.18 -13.40 -14.17
C LEU A 131 -0.14 -13.46 -15.29
N TYR A 132 -0.56 -13.58 -16.56
CA TYR A 132 0.35 -13.91 -17.67
C TYR A 132 0.58 -12.76 -18.64
N VAL A 133 -0.38 -11.86 -18.83
CA VAL A 133 -0.28 -10.77 -19.82
C VAL A 133 0.22 -9.48 -19.18
N PHE A 134 -0.28 -9.12 -18.01
CA PHE A 134 0.08 -7.90 -17.28
C PHE A 134 0.28 -8.21 -15.79
N PRO A 135 1.36 -8.91 -15.40
CA PRO A 135 1.62 -9.28 -14.02
C PRO A 135 2.06 -8.06 -13.18
N ALA A 136 1.11 -7.18 -12.83
CA ALA A 136 1.36 -6.10 -11.89
C ALA A 136 1.27 -6.65 -10.46
N ARG A 137 2.40 -6.74 -9.78
CA ARG A 137 2.48 -7.18 -8.38
C ARG A 137 2.51 -5.99 -7.44
N ALA A 138 1.65 -6.01 -6.42
CA ALA A 138 1.64 -4.98 -5.39
C ALA A 138 2.94 -4.96 -4.58
N THR A 139 3.59 -6.12 -4.43
CA THR A 139 4.91 -6.23 -3.79
C THR A 139 6.00 -5.49 -4.57
N ASP A 140 6.02 -5.57 -5.92
CA ASP A 140 6.99 -4.84 -6.73
C ASP A 140 6.76 -3.33 -6.64
N GLN A 141 5.50 -2.91 -6.66
CA GLN A 141 5.14 -1.50 -6.48
C GLN A 141 5.51 -0.97 -5.09
N PHE A 142 5.36 -1.81 -4.05
CA PHE A 142 5.77 -1.46 -2.70
C PHE A 142 7.29 -1.23 -2.62
N ILE A 143 8.09 -2.12 -3.24
CA ILE A 143 9.55 -1.98 -3.31
C ILE A 143 9.94 -0.71 -4.07
N TYR A 144 9.29 -0.40 -5.17
CA TYR A 144 9.53 0.82 -5.94
C TYR A 144 9.24 2.09 -5.11
N LEU A 145 8.19 2.08 -4.30
CA LEU A 145 7.89 3.20 -3.41
C LEU A 145 8.89 3.30 -2.26
N LEU A 146 9.37 2.17 -1.72
CA LEU A 146 10.44 2.14 -0.72
C LEU A 146 11.76 2.68 -1.28
N GLU A 147 12.11 2.31 -2.50
CA GLU A 147 13.26 2.85 -3.25
C GLU A 147 13.14 4.38 -3.38
N SER A 148 11.97 4.87 -3.82
CA SER A 148 11.68 6.30 -3.93
C SER A 148 11.75 7.02 -2.57
N PHE A 149 11.30 6.38 -1.49
CA PHE A 149 11.40 6.89 -0.14
C PHE A 149 12.87 7.03 0.31
N CYS A 150 13.68 5.99 0.13
CA CYS A 150 15.11 6.03 0.46
C CYS A 150 15.84 7.14 -0.31
N HIS A 151 15.56 7.26 -1.61
CA HIS A 151 16.15 8.31 -2.45
C HIS A 151 15.79 9.71 -1.92
N GLN A 152 14.52 9.95 -1.62
CA GLN A 152 14.10 11.26 -1.08
C GLN A 152 14.70 11.52 0.30
N CYS A 153 14.78 10.52 1.18
CA CYS A 153 15.44 10.67 2.48
C CYS A 153 16.92 11.08 2.32
N GLY A 154 17.65 10.45 1.41
CA GLY A 154 19.02 10.80 1.09
C GLY A 154 19.14 12.25 0.62
N GLN A 155 18.29 12.67 -0.32
CA GLN A 155 18.26 14.05 -0.82
C GLN A 155 17.96 15.07 0.28
N PHE A 156 16.96 14.78 1.13
CA PHE A 156 16.62 15.66 2.26
C PHE A 156 17.78 15.82 3.25
N TYR A 157 18.38 14.70 3.58
CA TYR A 157 19.48 14.72 4.52
C TYR A 157 20.72 15.44 3.94
N HIS A 158 20.97 15.30 2.64
CA HIS A 158 21.98 16.06 1.91
C HIS A 158 21.71 17.58 1.95
N GLN A 159 20.50 18.00 1.60
CA GLN A 159 20.10 19.40 1.65
C GLN A 159 20.21 19.97 3.06
N HIS A 160 19.82 19.22 4.09
CA HIS A 160 19.99 19.64 5.48
C HIS A 160 21.46 19.85 5.84
N ASN A 161 22.37 19.00 5.32
CA ASN A 161 23.80 19.15 5.55
C ASN A 161 24.37 20.42 4.91
N GLU A 162 23.90 20.80 3.74
CA GLU A 162 24.31 22.02 3.03
C GLU A 162 23.74 23.27 3.70
N THR A 163 22.47 23.23 4.14
CA THR A 163 21.78 24.41 4.70
C THR A 163 22.19 24.76 6.13
N MET A 164 22.76 23.81 6.88
CA MET A 164 23.41 24.15 8.15
C MET A 164 24.62 25.12 7.95
N SER A 165 25.10 25.23 6.70
CA SER A 165 26.09 26.26 6.29
C SER A 165 25.45 27.58 5.88
N ASP A 166 24.21 27.59 5.36
CA ASP A 166 23.52 28.78 4.82
C ASP A 166 22.08 28.88 5.34
N ASN A 167 21.70 30.00 5.93
CA ASN A 167 20.44 30.26 6.67
C ASN A 167 19.15 30.29 5.85
N THR A 168 19.02 29.59 4.71
CA THR A 168 17.87 29.67 3.80
C THR A 168 17.19 28.31 3.55
N PHE A 169 16.55 27.72 4.55
CA PHE A 169 15.82 26.47 4.35
C PHE A 169 14.30 26.68 4.27
N VAL A 170 13.66 26.20 3.18
CA VAL A 170 12.21 26.03 3.04
C VAL A 170 11.91 24.55 2.81
N PRO A 171 11.21 23.86 3.71
CA PRO A 171 10.89 22.44 3.56
C PRO A 171 9.78 22.25 2.53
N GLN A 172 10.09 22.30 1.23
CA GLN A 172 9.10 22.07 0.17
C GLN A 172 8.71 20.59 -0.01
N ASN A 173 9.46 19.64 0.53
CA ASN A 173 9.37 18.25 0.16
C ASN A 173 8.91 17.28 1.27
N ALA A 174 8.71 17.70 2.52
CA ALA A 174 8.21 16.83 3.60
C ALA A 174 6.85 16.18 3.27
N ILE A 175 5.99 16.88 2.53
CA ILE A 175 4.70 16.38 2.03
C ILE A 175 4.88 15.19 1.07
N SER A 176 6.03 15.07 0.39
CA SER A 176 6.26 13.98 -0.57
C SER A 176 6.53 12.64 0.12
N LEU A 177 7.27 12.63 1.25
CA LEU A 177 7.58 11.41 2.01
C LEU A 177 6.32 10.81 2.65
N SER A 178 5.45 11.64 3.26
CA SER A 178 4.19 11.18 3.83
C SER A 178 3.28 10.55 2.77
N ASN A 179 3.21 11.13 1.56
CA ASN A 179 2.45 10.59 0.44
C ASN A 179 2.98 9.22 -0.03
N LEU A 180 4.31 9.00 0.00
CA LEU A 180 4.90 7.71 -0.34
C LEU A 180 4.50 6.64 0.69
N ILE A 181 4.59 6.97 1.98
CA ILE A 181 4.19 6.07 3.08
C ILE A 181 2.68 5.75 2.98
N GLU A 182 1.83 6.73 2.70
CA GLU A 182 0.38 6.52 2.54
C GLU A 182 0.07 5.60 1.36
N LYS A 183 0.72 5.79 0.21
CA LYS A 183 0.59 4.90 -0.95
C LYS A 183 1.02 3.47 -0.63
N GLN A 184 2.15 3.29 0.06
CA GLN A 184 2.61 1.96 0.50
C GLN A 184 1.64 1.33 1.49
N GLN A 185 1.08 2.10 2.43
CA GLN A 185 0.08 1.63 3.37
C GLN A 185 -1.19 1.15 2.63
N GLY A 186 -1.61 1.84 1.57
CA GLY A 186 -2.70 1.42 0.68
C GLY A 186 -2.40 0.12 -0.08
N LEU A 187 -1.13 -0.15 -0.42
CA LEU A 187 -0.70 -1.38 -1.09
C LEU A 187 -0.61 -2.60 -0.15
N LEU A 188 -0.41 -2.37 1.15
CA LEU A 188 -0.16 -3.44 2.12
C LEU A 188 -1.19 -4.59 2.08
N PRO A 189 -2.52 -4.36 2.01
CA PRO A 189 -3.50 -5.44 1.93
C PRO A 189 -3.35 -6.30 0.66
N HIS A 190 -2.92 -5.70 -0.45
CA HIS A 190 -2.74 -6.37 -1.73
C HIS A 190 -1.43 -7.16 -1.75
N ALA A 191 -0.33 -6.56 -1.34
CA ALA A 191 0.98 -7.22 -1.20
C ALA A 191 0.95 -8.39 -0.20
N ALA A 192 0.24 -8.24 0.93
CA ALA A 192 0.06 -9.30 1.91
C ALA A 192 -0.78 -10.49 1.39
N ARG A 193 -1.63 -10.28 0.38
CA ARG A 193 -2.37 -11.38 -0.29
C ARG A 193 -1.53 -12.10 -1.34
N GLU A 194 -0.62 -11.38 -1.98
CA GLU A 194 0.30 -11.97 -2.96
C GLU A 194 1.34 -12.86 -2.30
N SER A 195 1.83 -12.46 -1.12
CA SER A 195 2.86 -13.19 -0.39
C SER A 195 2.62 -13.09 1.12
N GLY A 196 1.88 -14.06 1.67
CA GLY A 196 1.54 -14.11 3.10
C GLY A 196 2.75 -14.00 4.05
N PRO A 197 3.87 -14.71 3.79
CA PRO A 197 5.08 -14.64 4.61
C PRO A 197 5.71 -13.25 4.67
N LEU A 198 5.55 -12.41 3.64
CA LEU A 198 6.11 -11.06 3.61
C LEU A 198 5.33 -10.03 4.44
N LYS A 199 4.09 -10.31 4.82
CA LYS A 199 3.25 -9.37 5.56
C LYS A 199 3.94 -8.75 6.79
N PRO A 200 4.55 -9.53 7.72
CA PRO A 200 5.21 -8.94 8.88
C PRO A 200 6.42 -8.06 8.49
N VAL A 201 7.14 -8.42 7.43
CA VAL A 201 8.28 -7.64 6.93
C VAL A 201 7.80 -6.30 6.37
N LEU A 202 6.74 -6.29 5.55
CA LEU A 202 6.16 -5.08 4.99
C LEU A 202 5.62 -4.12 6.07
N VAL A 203 4.97 -4.68 7.11
CA VAL A 203 4.51 -3.89 8.28
C VAL A 203 5.69 -3.29 9.03
N SER A 204 6.76 -4.07 9.24
CA SER A 204 7.98 -3.59 9.89
C SER A 204 8.63 -2.44 9.11
N ILE A 205 8.75 -2.57 7.78
CA ILE A 205 9.28 -1.51 6.91
C ILE A 205 8.47 -0.24 7.06
N LEU A 206 7.14 -0.30 6.93
CA LEU A 206 6.28 0.87 7.09
C LEU A 206 6.43 1.55 8.46
N SER A 207 6.64 0.76 9.52
CA SER A 207 6.85 1.33 10.86
C SER A 207 8.19 2.06 10.98
N ILE A 208 9.23 1.54 10.32
CA ILE A 208 10.57 2.15 10.27
C ILE A 208 10.52 3.42 9.41
N GLU A 209 9.90 3.38 8.24
CA GLU A 209 9.73 4.56 7.37
C GLU A 209 9.01 5.71 8.08
N LYS A 210 7.96 5.42 8.86
CA LYS A 210 7.28 6.42 9.68
C LYS A 210 8.19 7.06 10.72
N ARG A 211 9.06 6.27 11.37
CA ARG A 211 10.04 6.79 12.32
C ARG A 211 11.07 7.67 11.62
N ILE A 212 11.67 7.19 10.53
CA ILE A 212 12.60 7.96 9.71
C ILE A 212 11.98 9.29 9.27
N HIS A 213 10.74 9.28 8.81
CA HIS A 213 10.02 10.49 8.42
C HIS A 213 9.88 11.46 9.60
N THR A 214 9.46 10.98 10.78
CA THR A 214 9.32 11.80 11.98
C THR A 214 10.66 12.37 12.44
N ASP A 215 11.73 11.56 12.41
CA ASP A 215 13.06 11.99 12.81
C ASP A 215 13.60 13.08 11.85
N LEU A 216 13.41 12.90 10.53
CA LEU A 216 13.76 13.90 9.52
C LEU A 216 12.94 15.18 9.66
N GLU A 217 11.62 15.06 9.85
CA GLU A 217 10.75 16.21 10.06
C GLU A 217 11.15 17.00 11.32
N THR A 218 11.45 16.29 12.40
CA THR A 218 11.94 16.90 13.65
C THR A 218 13.29 17.58 13.45
N LEU A 219 14.20 16.91 12.72
CA LEU A 219 15.52 17.46 12.43
C LEU A 219 15.45 18.78 11.63
N MET A 220 14.47 18.88 10.71
CA MET A 220 14.28 20.03 9.84
C MET A 220 13.45 21.14 10.46
N SER A 221 12.43 20.79 11.27
CA SER A 221 11.51 21.77 11.86
C SER A 221 12.05 22.38 13.15
N THR A 222 13.00 21.74 13.80
CA THR A 222 13.57 22.24 15.04
C THR A 222 14.56 23.36 14.74
N ASN A 223 14.32 24.50 15.37
CA ASN A 223 15.23 25.64 15.25
C ASN A 223 16.45 25.39 16.13
N TRP A 224 17.53 24.91 15.53
CA TRP A 224 18.84 24.70 16.18
C TRP A 224 19.62 26.03 16.36
N ASP A 225 18.93 27.16 16.29
CA ASP A 225 19.45 28.54 16.09
C ASP A 225 19.98 29.23 17.35
N SER A 226 20.26 28.54 18.45
CA SER A 226 21.13 29.20 19.42
C SER A 226 22.53 29.36 18.77
N GLN A 227 23.03 30.58 18.71
CA GLN A 227 24.33 30.89 18.07
C GLN A 227 25.44 30.02 18.68
N GLN A 228 25.39 29.79 19.99
CA GLN A 228 26.28 28.90 20.73
C GLN A 228 26.08 27.41 20.37
N GLY A 229 24.86 26.98 20.10
CA GLY A 229 24.57 25.61 19.66
C GLY A 229 25.14 25.32 18.26
N LYS A 230 25.06 26.28 17.33
CA LYS A 230 25.67 26.17 16.00
C LYS A 230 27.20 26.09 16.06
N GLU A 231 27.82 26.88 16.90
CA GLU A 231 29.28 26.83 17.11
C GLU A 231 29.71 25.48 17.70
N LYS A 232 28.97 24.97 18.71
CA LYS A 232 29.25 23.65 19.30
C LYS A 232 29.02 22.49 18.33
N ILE A 233 28.00 22.59 17.44
CA ILE A 233 27.76 21.62 16.38
C ILE A 233 28.83 21.68 15.29
N GLY A 234 29.28 22.90 14.93
CA GLY A 234 30.35 23.12 13.97
C GLY A 234 31.73 22.62 14.45
N ASP A 235 31.96 22.64 15.76
CA ASP A 235 33.20 22.18 16.39
C ASP A 235 33.35 20.67 16.55
N LEU A 236 32.30 19.88 16.16
CA LEU A 236 32.38 18.44 16.11
C LEU A 236 33.23 17.98 14.93
N ASP A 237 34.50 17.69 15.20
CA ASP A 237 35.39 17.12 14.19
C ASP A 237 34.78 15.83 13.64
N GLY A 238 34.58 15.78 12.32
CA GLY A 238 34.05 14.61 11.62
C GLY A 238 32.53 14.52 11.54
N LEU A 239 31.74 15.43 12.14
CA LEU A 239 30.30 15.40 12.04
C LEU A 239 29.81 15.53 10.58
N LYS A 240 30.39 16.46 9.83
CA LYS A 240 30.08 16.68 8.42
C LYS A 240 30.31 15.40 7.61
N THR A 241 31.48 14.80 7.77
CA THR A 241 31.84 13.54 7.08
C THR A 241 30.91 12.39 7.49
N ALA A 242 30.58 12.29 8.78
CA ALA A 242 29.67 11.26 9.27
C ALA A 242 28.22 11.43 8.75
N LYS A 243 27.79 12.67 8.54
CA LYS A 243 26.49 12.97 7.94
C LYS A 243 26.48 12.69 6.43
N GLU A 244 27.56 13.02 5.73
CA GLU A 244 27.73 12.68 4.30
C GLU A 244 27.76 11.16 4.11
N GLU A 245 28.43 10.41 5.01
CA GLU A 245 28.38 8.96 5.03
C GLU A 245 26.94 8.44 5.19
N LEU A 246 26.18 8.94 6.16
CA LEU A 246 24.78 8.50 6.36
C LEU A 246 23.92 8.80 5.14
N ALA A 247 24.08 9.96 4.49
CA ALA A 247 23.39 10.28 3.25
C ALA A 247 23.71 9.25 2.15
N SER A 248 25.00 8.91 1.99
CA SER A 248 25.43 7.90 1.01
C SER A 248 24.88 6.51 1.29
N GLN A 249 24.62 6.15 2.56
CA GLN A 249 24.03 4.87 2.94
C GLN A 249 22.55 4.77 2.54
N PHE A 250 21.81 5.88 2.52
CA PHE A 250 20.44 5.89 1.93
C PHE A 250 20.47 5.57 0.45
N ASP A 251 21.43 6.14 -0.30
CA ASP A 251 21.60 5.85 -1.73
C ASP A 251 22.07 4.41 -1.96
N ALA A 252 22.99 3.89 -1.13
CA ALA A 252 23.42 2.50 -1.19
C ALA A 252 22.26 1.52 -0.94
N LEU A 253 21.37 1.84 0.01
CA LEU A 253 20.17 1.03 0.25
C LEU A 253 19.22 1.09 -0.94
N ARG A 254 18.98 2.28 -1.53
CA ARG A 254 18.20 2.42 -2.76
C ARG A 254 18.74 1.54 -3.88
N ASP A 255 20.04 1.60 -4.14
CA ASP A 255 20.68 0.81 -5.19
C ASP A 255 20.62 -0.70 -4.90
N GLY A 256 20.75 -1.09 -3.63
CA GLY A 256 20.54 -2.46 -3.17
C GLY A 256 19.10 -2.96 -3.38
N LEU A 257 18.09 -2.10 -3.22
CA LEU A 257 16.69 -2.42 -3.48
C LEU A 257 16.43 -2.61 -4.98
N VAL A 258 16.99 -1.73 -5.84
CA VAL A 258 16.91 -1.83 -7.30
C VAL A 258 17.53 -3.13 -7.80
N ASN A 259 18.75 -3.42 -7.33
CA ASN A 259 19.51 -4.62 -7.73
C ASN A 259 19.04 -5.89 -7.01
N ARG A 260 18.11 -5.77 -6.04
CA ARG A 260 17.64 -6.88 -5.19
C ARG A 260 18.74 -7.50 -4.32
N GLU A 261 19.79 -6.78 -4.07
CA GLU A 261 20.93 -7.17 -3.25
C GLU A 261 21.14 -6.14 -2.14
N VAL A 262 20.42 -6.29 -1.04
CA VAL A 262 20.53 -5.41 0.12
C VAL A 262 21.61 -5.93 1.06
N ASN A 263 22.65 -5.12 1.27
CA ASN A 263 23.66 -5.37 2.28
C ASN A 263 23.17 -4.85 3.64
N ILE A 264 23.37 -5.65 4.70
CA ILE A 264 23.07 -5.22 6.05
C ILE A 264 24.15 -4.24 6.48
N LEU A 265 23.71 -3.07 6.91
CA LEU A 265 24.58 -2.05 7.48
C LEU A 265 24.89 -2.40 8.94
N ASP A 266 26.16 -2.35 9.32
CA ASP A 266 26.55 -2.53 10.72
C ASP A 266 26.50 -1.18 11.43
N SER A 267 25.78 -1.10 12.55
CA SER A 267 25.65 0.12 13.33
C SER A 267 26.98 0.62 13.89
N GLU A 268 27.90 -0.30 14.24
CA GLU A 268 29.20 0.06 14.81
C GLU A 268 30.17 0.64 13.75
N SER A 269 29.94 0.34 12.48
CA SER A 269 30.76 0.84 11.37
C SER A 269 30.46 2.30 11.02
N LEU A 270 29.31 2.84 11.44
CA LEU A 270 28.90 4.20 11.13
C LEU A 270 29.67 5.23 11.96
N LEU A 271 30.31 6.20 11.30
CA LEU A 271 31.07 7.28 11.94
C LEU A 271 30.24 8.03 12.99
N LEU A 272 28.94 8.27 12.70
CA LEU A 272 28.00 8.92 13.62
C LEU A 272 27.93 8.26 15.00
N MET A 273 28.06 6.94 15.07
CA MET A 273 28.01 6.19 16.35
C MET A 273 29.30 6.33 17.16
N SER A 274 30.43 6.52 16.48
CA SER A 274 31.75 6.65 17.11
C SER A 274 32.07 8.09 17.57
N LEU A 275 31.32 9.10 17.09
CA LEU A 275 31.55 10.49 17.47
C LEU A 275 31.36 10.69 18.98
N LYS A 276 32.36 11.22 19.65
CA LYS A 276 32.30 11.58 21.07
C LYS A 276 32.14 13.08 21.20
N PRO A 277 31.19 13.58 22.02
CA PRO A 277 31.09 14.98 22.33
C PRO A 277 32.36 15.46 23.00
N LYS A 278 32.97 16.57 22.54
CA LYS A 278 34.16 17.15 23.12
C LYS A 278 33.91 17.87 24.45
N HIS A 279 32.67 18.35 24.65
CA HIS A 279 32.30 19.08 25.86
C HIS A 279 31.60 18.13 26.85
N GLN A 280 32.07 18.12 28.09
CA GLN A 280 31.33 17.58 29.24
C GLN A 280 30.27 18.63 29.63
N LEU A 281 29.07 18.13 30.03
CA LEU A 281 28.03 18.99 30.59
C LEU A 281 28.60 19.90 31.65
N SER A 282 28.51 21.21 31.42
CA SER A 282 28.82 22.21 32.46
C SER A 282 27.51 22.64 33.11
N ASP A 283 27.49 22.77 34.43
CA ASP A 283 26.29 23.09 35.22
C ASP A 283 25.64 24.45 34.86
N ASP A 284 26.30 25.29 34.04
CA ASP A 284 25.88 26.68 33.75
C ASP A 284 25.21 26.88 32.35
N ASP A 285 25.10 25.86 31.46
CA ASP A 285 24.75 26.03 30.04
C ASP A 285 23.52 25.21 29.61
N ASP A 286 22.40 25.25 30.33
CA ASP A 286 21.27 24.35 30.17
C ASP A 286 20.61 24.29 28.76
N ALA A 287 20.44 25.44 28.07
CA ALA A 287 19.66 25.45 26.82
C ALA A 287 20.46 25.08 25.54
N SER A 288 21.73 25.50 25.48
CA SER A 288 22.58 25.23 24.32
C SER A 288 23.07 23.79 24.28
N ASP A 289 23.29 23.19 25.45
CA ASP A 289 23.69 21.80 25.58
C ASP A 289 22.52 20.84 25.21
N ILE A 290 21.31 21.16 25.60
CA ILE A 290 20.10 20.36 25.20
C ILE A 290 19.98 20.34 23.68
N SER A 291 20.10 21.45 22.98
CA SER A 291 20.04 21.52 21.52
C SER A 291 21.12 20.66 20.85
N TYR A 292 22.36 20.74 21.34
CA TYR A 292 23.50 20.00 20.81
C TYR A 292 23.33 18.48 20.96
N TYR A 293 23.00 18.00 22.17
CA TYR A 293 22.79 16.58 22.42
C TYR A 293 21.55 16.05 21.73
N GLY A 294 20.48 16.84 21.65
CA GLY A 294 19.27 16.52 20.91
C GLY A 294 19.54 16.33 19.41
N TYR A 295 20.32 17.23 18.82
CA TYR A 295 20.74 17.15 17.43
C TYR A 295 21.56 15.88 17.15
N LEU A 296 22.57 15.59 17.97
CA LEU A 296 23.41 14.40 17.82
C LEU A 296 22.58 13.12 18.03
N TRP A 297 21.65 13.13 18.98
CA TRP A 297 20.76 12.00 19.25
C TRP A 297 19.86 11.71 18.06
N LEU A 298 19.23 12.72 17.45
CA LEU A 298 18.36 12.55 16.27
C LEU A 298 19.14 11.97 15.08
N ASN A 299 20.34 12.47 14.81
CA ASN A 299 21.17 11.93 13.74
C ASN A 299 21.55 10.46 13.98
N ARG A 300 21.85 10.10 15.25
CA ARG A 300 22.13 8.69 15.63
C ARG A 300 20.88 7.81 15.56
N GLU A 301 19.71 8.34 15.92
CA GLU A 301 18.46 7.59 15.81
C GLU A 301 18.13 7.32 14.35
N LEU A 302 18.30 8.32 13.48
CA LEU A 302 18.14 8.16 12.03
C LEU A 302 19.07 7.07 11.49
N ALA A 303 20.34 7.05 11.92
CA ALA A 303 21.31 6.01 11.56
C ALA A 303 20.85 4.61 12.02
N ARG A 304 20.34 4.48 13.27
CA ARG A 304 19.80 3.20 13.78
C ARG A 304 18.57 2.74 12.98
N GLN A 305 17.65 3.65 12.65
CA GLN A 305 16.49 3.31 11.84
C GLN A 305 16.90 2.86 10.44
N LEU A 306 17.93 3.47 9.83
CA LEU A 306 18.47 3.02 8.55
C LEU A 306 19.04 1.60 8.65
N VAL A 307 19.78 1.27 9.70
CA VAL A 307 20.28 -0.10 9.96
C VAL A 307 19.10 -1.08 10.03
N HIS A 308 18.06 -0.76 10.79
CA HIS A 308 16.85 -1.60 10.85
C HIS A 308 16.17 -1.76 9.48
N LEU A 309 16.17 -0.69 8.67
CA LEU A 309 15.59 -0.72 7.32
C LEU A 309 16.40 -1.62 6.38
N THR A 310 17.74 -1.65 6.47
CA THR A 310 18.57 -2.56 5.66
C THR A 310 18.31 -4.02 6.02
N VAL A 311 18.15 -4.33 7.32
CA VAL A 311 17.81 -5.70 7.79
C VAL A 311 16.42 -6.13 7.27
N ALA A 312 15.43 -5.22 7.35
CA ALA A 312 14.09 -5.50 6.85
C ALA A 312 14.08 -5.60 5.30
N GLY A 313 14.80 -4.73 4.61
CA GLY A 313 14.98 -4.76 3.15
C GLY A 313 15.59 -6.07 2.66
N LYS A 314 16.62 -6.58 3.33
CA LYS A 314 17.22 -7.89 2.99
C LYS A 314 16.20 -9.03 3.11
N LYS A 315 15.36 -9.02 4.15
CA LYS A 315 14.30 -10.03 4.35
C LYS A 315 13.27 -10.04 3.23
N LEU A 316 13.00 -8.91 2.56
CA LEU A 316 12.09 -8.84 1.42
C LEU A 316 12.48 -9.80 0.29
N PHE A 317 13.77 -9.98 0.06
CA PHE A 317 14.28 -10.81 -1.03
C PHE A 317 14.56 -12.26 -0.62
N GLN A 318 14.62 -12.56 0.68
CA GLN A 318 14.80 -13.93 1.18
C GLN A 318 13.54 -14.79 1.10
N TYR A 319 12.34 -14.18 1.14
CA TYR A 319 11.05 -14.89 1.11
C TYR A 319 10.39 -14.86 -0.29
N ARG A 320 11.06 -14.40 -1.29
CA ARG A 320 10.60 -14.30 -2.67
C ARG A 320 11.20 -15.38 -3.54
#